data_feda58afc3f5725c16e4f91bc65fabd7
#
_entry.id   feda58afc3f5725c16e4f91bc65fabd7
#
_cell.length_a   1.000
_cell.length_b   1.000
_cell.length_c   1.000
_cell.angle_alpha   90.00
_cell.angle_beta   90.00
_cell.angle_gamma   90.00
#
_symmetry.space_group_name_H-M   'P 1'
#
loop_
_entity.id
_entity.type
_entity.pdbx_description
1 polymer ?
#
loop_
_entity_poly.entity_id
_entity_poly.type
_entity_poly.pdbx_seq_one_letter_code
_entity_poly.pdbx_strand_id
1 'polypeptide(L)'
;ETSPSARTFADGMAVRTVVPEALAIYRRGAARVVAVSDDEVADAMRLYFRSTHNVSEGAGAAPLAAAMQEQTWNRGARIGVILCGGNVDTEVFAQVLGGTTPRV
;
A
#
# COMPACT_ATOMS: atom_id res chain seq x y z
N GLU A 1 -15.25 0.15 -14.04
CA GLU A 1 -14.78 1.34 -14.79
C GLU A 1 -13.28 1.24 -15.01
N THR A 2 -12.81 1.74 -16.14
CA THR A 2 -11.38 1.86 -16.48
C THR A 2 -10.94 3.29 -16.21
N SER A 3 -9.84 3.47 -15.49
CA SER A 3 -9.27 4.80 -15.27
C SER A 3 -8.37 5.23 -16.43
N PRO A 4 -8.37 6.51 -16.82
CA PRO A 4 -7.44 7.02 -17.83
C PRO A 4 -5.99 7.06 -17.31
N SER A 5 -5.78 7.06 -16.00
CA SER A 5 -4.45 7.06 -15.40
C SER A 5 -4.44 6.27 -14.09
N ALA A 6 -3.23 5.79 -13.72
CA ALA A 6 -2.95 5.19 -12.43
C ALA A 6 -1.56 5.67 -11.99
N ARG A 7 -1.51 6.88 -11.42
CA ARG A 7 -0.26 7.52 -11.01
C ARG A 7 -0.03 7.31 -9.53
N THR A 8 0.94 6.50 -9.22
CA THR A 8 1.43 6.23 -7.85
C THR A 8 2.83 5.65 -7.96
N PHE A 9 3.71 5.95 -7.01
CA PHE A 9 4.99 5.28 -6.92
C PHE A 9 4.87 3.83 -6.43
N ALA A 10 3.71 3.44 -5.91
CA ALA A 10 3.36 2.05 -5.61
C ALA A 10 2.94 1.33 -6.90
N ASP A 11 3.87 1.19 -7.83
CA ASP A 11 3.65 0.73 -9.21
C ASP A 11 2.99 -0.65 -9.30
N GLY A 12 3.25 -1.54 -8.34
CA GLY A 12 2.59 -2.85 -8.25
C GLY A 12 1.08 -2.79 -8.08
N MET A 13 0.51 -1.61 -7.71
CA MET A 13 -0.92 -1.36 -7.61
C MET A 13 -1.46 -0.48 -8.76
N ALA A 14 -0.60 -0.01 -9.66
CA ALA A 14 -0.95 0.96 -10.70
C ALA A 14 -1.74 0.32 -11.85
N VAL A 15 -2.88 -0.25 -11.56
CA VAL A 15 -3.73 -0.97 -12.52
C VAL A 15 -4.92 -0.11 -12.93
N ARG A 16 -5.03 0.18 -14.24
CA ARG A 16 -6.10 1.02 -14.79
C ARG A 16 -7.37 0.25 -15.12
N THR A 17 -7.24 -1.03 -15.42
CA THR A 17 -8.37 -1.89 -15.85
C THR A 17 -8.44 -3.10 -14.95
N VAL A 18 -9.59 -3.30 -14.34
CA VAL A 18 -9.82 -4.47 -13.47
C VAL A 18 -9.89 -5.76 -14.29
N VAL A 19 -9.38 -6.85 -13.71
CA VAL A 19 -9.60 -8.20 -14.23
C VAL A 19 -10.97 -8.68 -13.73
N PRO A 20 -11.95 -8.93 -14.63
CA PRO A 20 -13.32 -9.23 -14.23
C PRO A 20 -13.46 -10.43 -13.29
N GLU A 21 -12.70 -11.48 -13.53
CA GLU A 21 -12.71 -12.70 -12.71
C GLU A 21 -12.23 -12.44 -11.28
N ALA A 22 -11.14 -11.70 -11.13
CA ALA A 22 -10.62 -11.29 -9.82
C ALA A 22 -11.63 -10.40 -9.07
N LEU A 23 -12.23 -9.42 -9.78
CA LEU A 23 -13.25 -8.57 -9.22
C LEU A 23 -14.46 -9.37 -8.72
N ALA A 24 -14.90 -10.38 -9.49
CA ALA A 24 -16.01 -11.24 -9.10
C ALA A 24 -15.71 -12.04 -7.82
N ILE A 25 -14.44 -12.43 -7.62
CA ILE A 25 -14.03 -13.18 -6.43
C ILE A 25 -14.09 -12.29 -5.19
N TYR A 26 -13.38 -11.15 -5.18
CA TYR A 26 -13.34 -10.36 -3.95
C TYR A 26 -14.62 -9.58 -3.66
N ARG A 27 -15.47 -9.28 -4.65
CA ARG A 27 -16.83 -8.75 -4.41
C ARG A 27 -17.70 -9.66 -3.53
N ARG A 28 -17.43 -10.94 -3.52
CA ARG A 28 -18.20 -11.91 -2.71
C ARG A 28 -17.74 -11.94 -1.25
N GLY A 29 -16.52 -11.53 -0.94
CA GLY A 29 -15.96 -11.71 0.40
C GLY A 29 -15.34 -10.47 1.02
N ALA A 30 -14.93 -9.47 0.25
CA ALA A 30 -14.37 -8.25 0.79
C ALA A 30 -15.45 -7.39 1.46
N ALA A 31 -15.24 -7.00 2.71
CA ALA A 31 -16.16 -6.13 3.43
C ALA A 31 -16.17 -4.73 2.81
N ARG A 32 -15.00 -4.21 2.43
CA ARG A 32 -14.82 -2.92 1.76
C ARG A 32 -13.47 -2.83 1.07
N VAL A 33 -13.30 -1.81 0.26
CA VAL A 33 -12.02 -1.41 -0.35
C VAL A 33 -11.68 -0.02 0.18
N VAL A 34 -10.45 0.15 0.66
CA VAL A 34 -9.94 1.38 1.24
C VAL A 34 -8.90 1.98 0.31
N ALA A 35 -8.96 3.28 0.08
CA ALA A 35 -7.96 4.02 -0.67
C ALA A 35 -6.95 4.67 0.29
N VAL A 36 -5.68 4.58 -0.05
CA VAL A 36 -4.57 5.23 0.68
C VAL A 36 -3.81 6.15 -0.27
N SER A 37 -3.24 7.22 0.28
CA SER A 37 -2.40 8.14 -0.47
C SER A 37 -0.96 7.63 -0.57
N ASP A 38 -0.19 8.18 -1.52
CA ASP A 38 1.23 7.91 -1.64
C ASP A 38 2.01 8.31 -0.38
N ASP A 39 1.60 9.39 0.30
CA ASP A 39 2.22 9.80 1.56
C ASP A 39 1.99 8.77 2.67
N GLU A 40 0.78 8.24 2.81
CA GLU A 40 0.46 7.18 3.76
C GLU A 40 1.23 5.89 3.47
N VAL A 41 1.38 5.54 2.19
CA VAL A 41 2.19 4.39 1.76
C VAL A 41 3.66 4.59 2.13
N ALA A 42 4.23 5.77 1.87
CA ALA A 42 5.61 6.09 2.24
C ALA A 42 5.83 6.03 3.76
N ASP A 43 4.87 6.52 4.56
CA ASP A 43 4.91 6.40 6.02
C ASP A 43 4.87 4.94 6.49
N ALA A 44 4.06 4.11 5.87
CA ALA A 44 3.99 2.67 6.17
C ALA A 44 5.30 1.95 5.82
N MET A 45 5.94 2.29 4.69
CA MET A 45 7.27 1.75 4.34
C MET A 45 8.31 2.10 5.41
N ARG A 46 8.33 3.36 5.87
CA ARG A 46 9.21 3.80 6.96
C ARG A 46 8.93 3.04 8.26
N LEU A 47 7.67 2.82 8.58
CA LEU A 47 7.28 2.08 9.78
C LEU A 47 7.73 0.63 9.73
N TYR A 48 7.54 -0.08 8.61
CA TYR A 48 8.05 -1.43 8.43
C TYR A 48 9.55 -1.50 8.66
N PHE A 49 10.30 -0.59 8.03
CA PHE A 49 11.76 -0.60 8.17
C PHE A 49 12.21 -0.34 9.61
N ARG A 50 11.65 0.68 10.27
CA ARG A 50 12.04 1.04 11.64
C ARG A 50 11.64 0.00 12.68
N SER A 51 10.46 -0.61 12.52
CA SER A 51 9.89 -1.48 13.55
C SER A 51 10.25 -2.95 13.36
N THR A 52 10.41 -3.40 12.13
CA THR A 52 10.63 -4.82 11.80
C THR A 52 11.88 -5.07 10.97
N HIS A 53 12.57 -4.01 10.52
CA HIS A 53 13.73 -4.06 9.62
C HIS A 53 13.44 -4.78 8.29
N ASN A 54 12.19 -4.74 7.84
CA ASN A 54 11.81 -5.26 6.54
C ASN A 54 11.76 -4.14 5.51
N VAL A 55 12.33 -4.41 4.34
CA VAL A 55 12.18 -3.58 3.15
C VAL A 55 10.86 -3.95 2.48
N SER A 56 10.00 -2.97 2.29
CA SER A 56 8.74 -3.12 1.56
C SER A 56 8.76 -2.23 0.32
N GLU A 57 8.23 -2.72 -0.77
CA GLU A 57 7.82 -1.87 -1.89
C GLU A 57 6.50 -1.14 -1.56
N GLY A 58 6.12 -0.15 -2.36
CA GLY A 58 4.91 0.63 -2.12
C GLY A 58 3.63 -0.21 -2.05
N ALA A 59 3.45 -1.13 -3.00
CA ALA A 59 2.29 -2.03 -3.01
C ALA A 59 2.25 -2.93 -1.76
N GLY A 60 3.41 -3.41 -1.29
CA GLY A 60 3.52 -4.23 -0.09
C GLY A 60 3.23 -3.48 1.21
N ALA A 61 3.38 -2.15 1.20
CA ALA A 61 3.11 -1.30 2.36
C ALA A 61 1.67 -0.79 2.43
N ALA A 62 0.92 -0.82 1.34
CA ALA A 62 -0.44 -0.30 1.25
C ALA A 62 -1.41 -0.90 2.31
N PRO A 63 -1.39 -2.21 2.62
CA PRO A 63 -2.23 -2.76 3.68
C PRO A 63 -1.93 -2.18 5.07
N LEU A 64 -0.65 -1.93 5.38
CA LEU A 64 -0.28 -1.28 6.63
C LEU A 64 -0.71 0.19 6.63
N ALA A 65 -0.58 0.90 5.52
CA ALA A 65 -1.06 2.28 5.38
C ALA A 65 -2.56 2.37 5.68
N ALA A 66 -3.36 1.44 5.13
CA ALA A 66 -4.79 1.36 5.40
C ALA A 66 -5.09 1.08 6.89
N ALA A 67 -4.35 0.17 7.51
CA ALA A 67 -4.49 -0.12 8.93
C ALA A 67 -4.14 1.10 9.82
N MET A 68 -3.12 1.87 9.44
CA MET A 68 -2.75 3.13 10.12
C MET A 68 -3.80 4.22 9.92
N GLN A 69 -4.33 4.38 8.71
CA GLN A 69 -5.41 5.31 8.40
C GLN A 69 -6.64 5.06 9.28
N GLU A 70 -6.96 3.79 9.52
CA GLU A 70 -8.11 3.34 10.30
C GLU A 70 -7.78 3.02 11.77
N GLN A 71 -6.68 3.52 12.32
CA GLN A 71 -6.23 3.15 13.67
C GLN A 71 -7.27 3.41 14.77
N THR A 72 -8.07 4.45 14.66
CA THR A 72 -9.15 4.75 15.63
C THR A 72 -10.26 3.71 15.55
N TRP A 73 -10.65 3.32 14.33
CA TRP A 73 -11.62 2.27 14.08
C TRP A 73 -11.13 0.91 14.58
N ASN A 74 -9.83 0.65 14.41
CA ASN A 74 -9.20 -0.64 14.71
C ASN A 74 -8.74 -0.77 16.17
N ARG A 75 -9.01 0.21 17.01
CA ARG A 75 -8.53 0.21 18.41
C ARG A 75 -8.98 -1.04 19.16
N GLY A 76 -8.00 -1.75 19.75
CA GLY A 76 -8.22 -3.00 20.50
C GLY A 76 -8.39 -4.24 19.62
N ALA A 77 -8.42 -4.10 18.29
CA ALA A 77 -8.49 -5.23 17.37
C ALA A 77 -7.11 -5.85 17.10
N ARG A 78 -7.11 -7.11 16.75
CA ARG A 78 -5.95 -7.79 16.15
C ARG A 78 -6.07 -7.70 14.64
N ILE A 79 -5.07 -7.14 13.98
CA ILE A 79 -5.10 -6.87 12.54
C ILE A 79 -3.95 -7.62 11.88
N GLY A 80 -4.26 -8.42 10.87
CA GLY A 80 -3.27 -9.00 9.97
C GLY A 80 -3.15 -8.14 8.71
N VAL A 81 -1.91 -7.82 8.34
CA VAL A 81 -1.58 -7.16 7.09
C VAL A 81 -0.54 -7.98 6.34
N ILE A 82 -0.64 -8.04 5.01
CA ILE A 82 0.30 -8.82 4.19
C ILE A 82 1.30 -7.87 3.55
N LEU A 83 2.57 -8.03 3.91
CA LEU A 83 3.69 -7.43 3.18
C LEU A 83 4.04 -8.36 2.03
N CYS A 84 3.49 -8.10 0.85
CA CYS A 84 3.56 -9.04 -0.28
C CYS A 84 4.85 -8.94 -1.11
N GLY A 85 5.65 -7.87 -0.94
CA GLY A 85 6.87 -7.71 -1.70
C GLY A 85 7.79 -6.61 -1.20
N GLY A 86 9.07 -6.74 -1.53
CA GLY A 86 10.13 -5.79 -1.18
C GLY A 86 11.01 -5.41 -2.39
N ASN A 87 10.53 -5.63 -3.61
CA ASN A 87 11.27 -5.28 -4.82
C ASN A 87 11.07 -3.80 -5.16
N VAL A 88 11.81 -2.95 -4.48
CA VAL A 88 11.79 -1.49 -4.63
C VAL A 88 13.16 -1.01 -5.10
N ASP A 89 13.18 -0.03 -6.00
CA ASP A 89 14.42 0.59 -6.46
C ASP A 89 15.13 1.27 -5.29
N THR A 90 16.45 1.12 -5.25
CA THR A 90 17.29 1.66 -4.17
C THR A 90 17.10 3.17 -3.98
N GLU A 91 17.03 3.92 -5.07
CA GLU A 91 16.84 5.37 -5.05
C GLU A 91 15.46 5.76 -4.50
N VAL A 92 14.42 5.04 -4.90
CA VAL A 92 13.05 5.24 -4.38
C VAL A 92 13.01 4.95 -2.88
N PHE A 93 13.61 3.84 -2.45
CA PHE A 93 13.65 3.49 -1.04
C PHE A 93 14.47 4.47 -0.21
N ALA A 94 15.62 4.92 -0.72
CA ALA A 94 16.44 5.93 -0.07
C ALA A 94 15.67 7.25 0.11
N GLN A 95 14.92 7.68 -0.91
CA GLN A 95 14.05 8.86 -0.85
C GLN A 95 12.98 8.72 0.24
N VAL A 96 12.31 7.57 0.31
CA VAL A 96 11.31 7.28 1.34
C VAL A 96 11.93 7.32 2.73
N LEU A 97 13.08 6.67 2.94
CA LEU A 97 13.78 6.69 4.23
C LEU A 97 14.27 8.09 4.59
N GLY A 98 14.61 8.91 3.61
CA GLY A 98 14.99 10.32 3.78
C GLY A 98 13.84 11.24 4.19
N GLY A 99 12.61 10.74 4.26
CA GLY A 99 11.43 11.46 4.75
C GLY A 99 10.57 12.11 3.67
N THR A 100 10.84 11.85 2.39
CA THR A 100 10.04 12.38 1.28
C THR A 100 9.24 11.28 0.58
N THR A 101 8.16 11.68 -0.08
CA THR A 101 7.34 10.77 -0.88
C THR A 101 7.75 10.86 -2.35
N PRO A 102 8.12 9.75 -3.00
CA PRO A 102 8.41 9.75 -4.43
C PRO A 102 7.22 10.26 -5.25
N ARG A 103 7.48 11.07 -6.26
CA ARG A 103 6.46 11.60 -7.19
C ARG A 103 6.63 10.98 -8.57
N VAL A 104 5.52 10.64 -9.18
CA VAL A 104 5.45 10.07 -10.53
C VAL A 104 4.51 10.87 -11.42
#